data_0967d4eb1f00a0af15592a8e686c10a8
#
_entry.id   0967d4eb1f00a0af15592a8e686c10a8
#
_cell.length_a   1.000
_cell.length_b   1.000
_cell.length_c   1.000
_cell.angle_alpha   90.00
_cell.angle_beta   90.00
_cell.angle_gamma   90.00
#
_symmetry.space_group_name_H-M   'P 1'
#
loop_
_entity.id
_entity.type
_entity.pdbx_description
1 polymer ?
#
loop_
_entity_poly.entity_id
_entity_poly.type
_entity_poly.pdbx_seq_one_letter_code
_entity_poly.pdbx_strand_id
1 'polypeptide(L)'
;ISIFSGDRTDQFNGGIEKFIDEAKRLAKFKGTTGITDVYDVFRENNTAYIAMEYLEGQTLKEFLLDNGKIDYQKAVDMMIPIIRTLKKVHEKGILHRDIAPDNIFITSNGEVKLIDFGAARQATSTNHSKSLSVIVKPGYAPPEQYRSRGEQGPWTDVYGCGATLYKMITGVTPDDSMERCSKDTLELPSKYAGDISENVENAILNALNIEIDDRTPDMERLEYELTTTDVVHKNRVTSKSRDLGRWPT
;
A
#
# COMPACT_ATOMS: atom_id res chain seq x y z
N ILE A 1 39.84 10.72 12.99
CA ILE A 1 39.68 10.37 11.58
C ILE A 1 39.21 8.92 11.57
N SER A 2 37.90 8.69 11.49
CA SER A 2 37.32 7.36 11.45
C SER A 2 37.33 6.86 10.01
N ILE A 3 38.09 5.81 9.76
CA ILE A 3 38.03 5.02 8.53
C ILE A 3 36.73 4.23 8.59
N PHE A 4 35.64 4.75 8.02
CA PHE A 4 34.44 3.95 7.80
C PHE A 4 34.71 3.03 6.61
N SER A 5 34.56 1.74 6.85
CA SER A 5 34.78 0.65 5.90
C SER A 5 33.98 0.86 4.61
N GLY A 6 34.57 0.55 3.44
CA GLY A 6 33.98 0.71 2.11
C GLY A 6 32.58 0.14 1.94
N ASP A 7 32.22 -0.89 2.70
CA ASP A 7 30.90 -1.55 2.70
C ASP A 7 29.71 -0.60 2.99
N ARG A 8 29.86 0.37 3.91
CA ARG A 8 28.78 1.34 4.22
C ARG A 8 28.64 2.41 3.15
N THR A 9 29.74 2.80 2.55
CA THR A 9 29.73 3.79 1.46
C THR A 9 29.09 3.19 0.20
N ASP A 10 29.35 1.93 -0.09
CA ASP A 10 28.74 1.22 -1.24
C ASP A 10 27.25 0.99 -1.03
N GLN A 11 26.82 0.66 0.19
CA GLN A 11 25.41 0.55 0.53
C GLN A 11 24.67 1.89 0.42
N PHE A 12 25.28 2.98 0.88
CA PHE A 12 24.71 4.33 0.79
C PHE A 12 24.59 4.76 -0.68
N ASN A 13 25.64 4.59 -1.48
CA ASN A 13 25.64 4.90 -2.91
C ASN A 13 24.59 4.07 -3.66
N GLY A 14 24.47 2.76 -3.36
CA GLY A 14 23.42 1.91 -3.91
C GLY A 14 22.01 2.38 -3.56
N GLY A 15 21.80 2.96 -2.37
CA GLY A 15 20.55 3.59 -1.96
C GLY A 15 20.24 4.85 -2.76
N ILE A 16 21.24 5.69 -3.00
CA ILE A 16 21.08 6.92 -3.82
C ILE A 16 20.66 6.58 -5.26
N GLU A 17 21.31 5.59 -5.90
CA GLU A 17 20.93 5.19 -7.26
C GLU A 17 19.49 4.74 -7.36
N LYS A 18 19.04 3.91 -6.42
CA LYS A 18 17.66 3.44 -6.36
C LYS A 18 16.66 4.59 -6.15
N PHE A 19 16.98 5.52 -5.27
CA PHE A 19 16.18 6.72 -5.03
C PHE A 19 16.03 7.57 -6.32
N ILE A 20 17.12 7.73 -7.07
CA ILE A 20 17.11 8.45 -8.35
C ILE A 20 16.29 7.70 -9.39
N ASP A 21 16.45 6.37 -9.50
CA ASP A 21 15.73 5.56 -10.48
C ASP A 21 14.21 5.57 -10.22
N GLU A 22 13.81 5.57 -8.96
CA GLU A 22 12.40 5.68 -8.58
C GLU A 22 11.84 7.06 -8.94
N ALA A 23 12.55 8.12 -8.58
CA ALA A 23 12.15 9.47 -8.93
C ALA A 23 12.01 9.66 -10.46
N LYS A 24 12.92 9.07 -11.25
CA LYS A 24 12.81 9.05 -12.72
C LYS A 24 11.59 8.27 -13.21
N ARG A 25 11.20 7.20 -12.52
CA ARG A 25 9.97 6.46 -12.84
C ARG A 25 8.74 7.32 -12.56
N LEU A 26 8.72 8.00 -11.41
CA LEU A 26 7.65 8.95 -11.05
C LEU A 26 7.53 10.10 -12.03
N ALA A 27 8.64 10.65 -12.49
CA ALA A 27 8.65 11.72 -13.49
C ALA A 27 7.92 11.34 -14.79
N LYS A 28 7.78 10.03 -15.10
CA LYS A 28 6.99 9.55 -16.25
C LYS A 28 5.48 9.76 -16.08
N PHE A 29 5.01 10.01 -14.86
CA PHE A 29 3.61 10.29 -14.54
C PHE A 29 3.30 11.76 -14.41
N LYS A 30 4.25 12.65 -14.77
CA LYS A 30 4.03 14.10 -14.74
C LYS A 30 2.73 14.49 -15.43
N GLY A 31 1.92 15.29 -14.77
CA GLY A 31 0.59 15.70 -15.23
C GLY A 31 -0.50 14.63 -15.07
N THR A 32 -0.21 13.50 -14.41
CA THR A 32 -1.24 12.49 -14.09
C THR A 32 -1.99 12.92 -12.83
N THR A 33 -3.29 13.17 -12.96
CA THR A 33 -4.16 13.48 -11.81
C THR A 33 -4.02 12.40 -10.73
N GLY A 34 -3.88 12.82 -9.47
CA GLY A 34 -3.80 11.92 -8.32
C GLY A 34 -2.37 11.47 -7.95
N ILE A 35 -1.34 11.96 -8.64
CA ILE A 35 0.06 11.76 -8.29
C ILE A 35 0.73 13.12 -8.13
N THR A 36 1.63 13.25 -7.15
CA THR A 36 2.47 14.43 -7.00
C THR A 36 3.49 14.51 -8.13
N ASP A 37 3.55 15.64 -8.83
CA ASP A 37 4.48 15.84 -9.93
C ASP A 37 5.94 15.90 -9.45
N VAL A 38 6.83 15.17 -10.12
CA VAL A 38 8.27 15.28 -9.98
C VAL A 38 8.79 16.20 -11.09
N TYR A 39 9.45 17.30 -10.70
CA TYR A 39 9.98 18.29 -11.62
C TYR A 39 11.42 17.98 -12.04
N ASP A 40 12.25 17.57 -11.08
CA ASP A 40 13.66 17.32 -11.31
C ASP A 40 14.23 16.33 -10.28
N VAL A 41 15.33 15.67 -10.64
CA VAL A 41 16.10 14.78 -9.79
C VAL A 41 17.57 15.03 -10.03
N PHE A 42 18.31 15.48 -9.03
CA PHE A 42 19.71 15.83 -9.17
C PHE A 42 20.56 15.35 -7.99
N ARG A 43 21.87 15.29 -8.21
CA ARG A 43 22.86 14.94 -7.19
C ARG A 43 23.63 16.19 -6.78
N GLU A 44 23.78 16.35 -5.50
CA GLU A 44 24.61 17.38 -4.90
C GLU A 44 25.05 16.93 -3.50
N ASN A 45 26.21 17.39 -3.03
CA ASN A 45 26.73 17.11 -1.68
C ASN A 45 26.74 15.62 -1.30
N ASN A 46 27.13 14.74 -2.23
CA ASN A 46 27.15 13.28 -2.06
C ASN A 46 25.80 12.66 -1.70
N THR A 47 24.69 13.29 -2.06
CA THR A 47 23.34 12.78 -1.91
C THR A 47 22.50 13.07 -3.16
N ALA A 48 21.22 12.71 -3.15
CA ALA A 48 20.29 13.03 -4.22
C ALA A 48 19.10 13.80 -3.67
N TYR A 49 18.57 14.68 -4.52
CA TYR A 49 17.40 15.51 -4.24
C TYR A 49 16.33 15.27 -5.30
N ILE A 50 15.08 15.31 -4.89
CA ILE A 50 13.93 15.33 -5.78
C ILE A 50 13.23 16.67 -5.59
N ALA A 51 13.11 17.44 -6.67
CA ALA A 51 12.25 18.60 -6.73
C ALA A 51 10.86 18.16 -7.18
N MET A 52 9.85 18.43 -6.36
CA MET A 52 8.49 18.00 -6.63
C MET A 52 7.47 19.11 -6.39
N GLU A 53 6.24 18.89 -6.86
CA GLU A 53 5.11 19.76 -6.60
C GLU A 53 4.96 20.00 -5.09
N TYR A 54 4.83 21.27 -4.72
CA TYR A 54 4.47 21.63 -3.35
C TYR A 54 2.95 21.52 -3.17
N LEU A 55 2.52 20.74 -2.21
CA LEU A 55 1.11 20.55 -1.90
C LEU A 55 0.73 21.29 -0.62
N GLU A 56 -0.32 22.11 -0.68
CA GLU A 56 -0.94 22.71 0.49
C GLU A 56 -2.06 21.80 0.99
N GLY A 57 -2.05 21.48 2.28
CA GLY A 57 -3.04 20.59 2.89
C GLY A 57 -2.44 19.71 3.97
N GLN A 58 -2.92 18.48 4.09
CA GLN A 58 -2.48 17.53 5.10
C GLN A 58 -2.52 16.09 4.59
N THR A 59 -1.79 15.20 5.23
CA THR A 59 -1.89 13.76 4.96
C THR A 59 -3.23 13.21 5.45
N LEU A 60 -3.69 12.11 4.85
CA LEU A 60 -4.88 11.39 5.35
C LEU A 60 -4.67 10.92 6.79
N LYS A 61 -3.44 10.63 7.19
CA LYS A 61 -3.09 10.27 8.58
C LYS A 61 -3.39 11.42 9.54
N GLU A 62 -2.92 12.63 9.24
CA GLU A 62 -3.19 13.82 10.04
C GLU A 62 -4.69 14.11 10.07
N PHE A 63 -5.35 14.05 8.92
CA PHE A 63 -6.79 14.22 8.83
C PHE A 63 -7.56 13.25 9.75
N LEU A 64 -7.16 11.95 9.78
CA LEU A 64 -7.80 10.94 10.63
C LEU A 64 -7.44 11.12 12.12
N LEU A 65 -6.28 11.68 12.44
CA LEU A 65 -5.95 12.02 13.84
C LEU A 65 -6.83 13.14 14.36
N ASP A 66 -7.13 14.13 13.54
CA ASP A 66 -7.94 15.30 13.93
C ASP A 66 -9.45 14.99 13.93
N ASN A 67 -9.92 14.19 12.99
CA ASN A 67 -11.35 13.96 12.75
C ASN A 67 -11.86 12.59 13.21
N GLY A 68 -10.96 11.66 13.55
CA GLY A 68 -11.30 10.27 13.83
C GLY A 68 -11.71 9.50 12.57
N LYS A 69 -12.55 8.47 12.75
CA LYS A 69 -13.13 7.71 11.63
C LYS A 69 -14.12 8.56 10.84
N ILE A 70 -14.28 8.22 9.56
CA ILE A 70 -15.18 8.93 8.65
C ILE A 70 -16.26 7.99 8.11
N ASP A 71 -17.33 8.59 7.60
CA ASP A 71 -18.39 7.86 6.92
C ASP A 71 -17.86 7.03 5.75
N TYR A 72 -18.43 5.82 5.56
CA TYR A 72 -17.94 4.89 4.55
C TYR A 72 -18.08 5.42 3.12
N GLN A 73 -19.16 6.15 2.82
CA GLN A 73 -19.35 6.73 1.48
C GLN A 73 -18.27 7.77 1.19
N LYS A 74 -18.00 8.64 2.16
CA LYS A 74 -16.92 9.62 2.06
C LYS A 74 -15.56 8.96 1.92
N ALA A 75 -15.32 7.85 2.63
CA ALA A 75 -14.06 7.08 2.52
C ALA A 75 -13.90 6.50 1.11
N VAL A 76 -14.96 5.93 0.54
CA VAL A 76 -14.96 5.41 -0.83
C VAL A 76 -14.73 6.56 -1.82
N ASP A 77 -15.46 7.66 -1.70
CA ASP A 77 -15.33 8.81 -2.61
C ASP A 77 -13.91 9.39 -2.63
N MET A 78 -13.23 9.39 -1.49
CA MET A 78 -11.83 9.81 -1.37
C MET A 78 -10.85 8.79 -1.98
N MET A 79 -11.14 7.50 -1.88
CA MET A 79 -10.23 6.44 -2.36
C MET A 79 -10.40 6.11 -3.84
N ILE A 80 -11.56 6.31 -4.45
CA ILE A 80 -11.79 6.04 -5.88
C ILE A 80 -10.78 6.77 -6.80
N PRO A 81 -10.49 8.08 -6.63
CA PRO A 81 -9.45 8.75 -7.42
C PRO A 81 -8.06 8.09 -7.28
N ILE A 82 -7.70 7.63 -6.07
CA ILE A 82 -6.44 6.94 -5.80
C ILE A 82 -6.41 5.58 -6.51
N ILE A 83 -7.49 4.79 -6.41
CA ILE A 83 -7.62 3.49 -7.07
C ILE A 83 -7.49 3.63 -8.60
N ARG A 84 -8.16 4.62 -9.20
CA ARG A 84 -8.05 4.93 -10.63
C ARG A 84 -6.65 5.35 -11.05
N THR A 85 -5.97 6.09 -10.20
CA THR A 85 -4.57 6.49 -10.40
C THR A 85 -3.64 5.28 -10.36
N LEU A 86 -3.79 4.41 -9.36
CA LEU A 86 -3.01 3.17 -9.24
C LEU A 86 -3.24 2.22 -10.42
N LYS A 87 -4.47 2.13 -10.95
CA LYS A 87 -4.75 1.37 -12.19
C LYS A 87 -3.83 1.82 -13.32
N LYS A 88 -3.72 3.13 -13.58
CA LYS A 88 -2.85 3.70 -14.63
C LYS A 88 -1.36 3.44 -14.36
N VAL A 89 -0.96 3.42 -13.09
CA VAL A 89 0.42 3.09 -12.67
C VAL A 89 0.72 1.63 -12.94
N HIS A 90 -0.19 0.73 -12.60
CA HIS A 90 -0.06 -0.72 -12.82
C HIS A 90 -0.01 -1.07 -14.31
N GLU A 91 -0.77 -0.40 -15.18
CA GLU A 91 -0.71 -0.55 -16.64
C GLU A 91 0.69 -0.30 -17.21
N LYS A 92 1.53 0.47 -16.51
CA LYS A 92 2.94 0.71 -16.85
C LYS A 92 3.93 -0.24 -16.14
N GLY A 93 3.42 -1.28 -15.47
CA GLY A 93 4.22 -2.27 -14.76
C GLY A 93 4.89 -1.74 -13.48
N ILE A 94 4.36 -0.66 -12.90
CA ILE A 94 4.88 -0.05 -11.66
C ILE A 94 3.90 -0.33 -10.52
N LEU A 95 4.42 -0.69 -9.36
CA LEU A 95 3.66 -0.87 -8.11
C LEU A 95 4.06 0.22 -7.12
N HIS A 96 3.10 0.67 -6.30
CA HIS A 96 3.36 1.67 -5.25
C HIS A 96 4.01 1.03 -4.01
N ARG A 97 3.47 -0.09 -3.54
CA ARG A 97 3.99 -0.91 -2.42
C ARG A 97 3.96 -0.28 -1.03
N ASP A 98 3.46 0.93 -0.90
CA ASP A 98 3.39 1.65 0.37
C ASP A 98 2.11 2.48 0.50
N ILE A 99 0.97 1.90 0.09
CA ILE A 99 -0.32 2.55 0.25
C ILE A 99 -0.71 2.51 1.74
N ALA A 100 -0.79 3.71 2.32
CA ALA A 100 -1.18 3.92 3.71
C ALA A 100 -1.57 5.40 3.91
N PRO A 101 -2.26 5.76 5.01
CA PRO A 101 -2.75 7.12 5.23
C PRO A 101 -1.67 8.22 5.22
N ASP A 102 -0.43 7.91 5.56
CA ASP A 102 0.69 8.87 5.53
C ASP A 102 1.26 9.12 4.12
N ASN A 103 0.89 8.29 3.13
CA ASN A 103 1.27 8.45 1.72
C ASN A 103 0.10 8.91 0.83
N ILE A 104 -1.02 9.30 1.44
CA ILE A 104 -2.17 9.90 0.78
C ILE A 104 -2.31 11.32 1.31
N PHE A 105 -2.32 12.30 0.42
CA PHE A 105 -2.38 13.72 0.75
C PHE A 105 -3.72 14.30 0.32
N ILE A 106 -4.34 15.07 1.20
CA ILE A 106 -5.58 15.82 0.96
C ILE A 106 -5.17 17.28 0.80
N THR A 107 -5.33 17.80 -0.39
CA THR A 107 -4.99 19.19 -0.70
C THR A 107 -6.03 20.15 -0.13
N SER A 108 -5.68 21.43 0.00
CA SER A 108 -6.58 22.48 0.51
C SER A 108 -7.86 22.66 -0.32
N ASN A 109 -7.86 22.27 -1.60
CA ASN A 109 -9.04 22.25 -2.47
C ASN A 109 -9.83 20.92 -2.43
N GLY A 110 -9.41 19.96 -1.57
CA GLY A 110 -10.10 18.68 -1.36
C GLY A 110 -9.72 17.58 -2.34
N GLU A 111 -8.74 17.79 -3.23
CA GLU A 111 -8.21 16.72 -4.08
C GLU A 111 -7.36 15.75 -3.26
N VAL A 112 -7.36 14.48 -3.70
CA VAL A 112 -6.56 13.43 -3.05
C VAL A 112 -5.43 13.03 -3.98
N LYS A 113 -4.19 13.04 -3.48
CA LYS A 113 -2.99 12.70 -4.24
C LYS A 113 -2.14 11.65 -3.52
N LEU A 114 -1.53 10.75 -4.29
CA LEU A 114 -0.47 9.87 -3.80
C LEU A 114 0.85 10.66 -3.73
N ILE A 115 1.49 10.55 -2.59
CA ILE A 115 2.85 11.04 -2.35
C ILE A 115 3.73 9.82 -2.05
N ASP A 116 5.00 9.87 -2.43
CA ASP A 116 6.01 8.86 -2.11
C ASP A 116 5.68 7.42 -2.57
N PHE A 117 6.22 7.05 -3.70
CA PHE A 117 6.13 5.71 -4.25
C PHE A 117 7.24 4.80 -3.68
N GLY A 118 7.22 4.49 -2.41
CA GLY A 118 8.00 3.43 -1.76
C GLY A 118 9.44 3.17 -2.22
N ALA A 119 10.11 4.19 -2.74
CA ALA A 119 11.42 4.14 -3.39
C ALA A 119 12.51 3.41 -2.61
N ALA A 120 12.48 3.56 -1.30
CA ALA A 120 13.51 2.99 -0.42
C ALA A 120 13.38 1.46 -0.21
N ARG A 121 12.27 0.84 -0.60
CA ARG A 121 11.95 -0.55 -0.23
C ARG A 121 12.36 -1.62 -1.23
N GLN A 122 12.79 -1.26 -2.44
CA GLN A 122 13.27 -2.22 -3.45
C GLN A 122 14.73 -2.65 -3.26
N ALA A 123 15.32 -2.35 -2.14
CA ALA A 123 16.76 -2.45 -1.94
C ALA A 123 17.38 -3.85 -1.97
N THR A 124 16.66 -4.96 -2.18
CA THR A 124 17.23 -6.28 -1.92
C THR A 124 16.90 -7.40 -2.90
N SER A 125 16.67 -7.14 -4.17
CA SER A 125 16.47 -8.26 -5.15
C SER A 125 17.72 -8.62 -5.96
N THR A 126 18.90 -8.12 -5.66
CA THR A 126 20.14 -8.57 -6.31
C THR A 126 21.14 -9.07 -5.30
N ASN A 127 21.32 -10.39 -5.30
CA ASN A 127 22.43 -11.21 -4.78
C ASN A 127 23.42 -10.57 -3.78
N HIS A 128 23.48 -11.22 -2.59
CA HIS A 128 24.56 -11.14 -1.61
C HIS A 128 24.63 -9.87 -0.74
N SER A 129 23.79 -9.79 0.29
CA SER A 129 24.27 -9.64 1.67
C SER A 129 23.10 -9.53 2.66
N LYS A 130 23.34 -10.08 3.84
CA LYS A 130 22.45 -10.18 4.99
C LYS A 130 21.94 -8.81 5.45
N SER A 131 20.64 -8.73 5.75
CA SER A 131 20.03 -7.71 6.62
C SER A 131 19.99 -6.26 6.09
N LEU A 132 19.21 -6.01 5.04
CA LEU A 132 18.45 -4.77 5.03
C LEU A 132 17.01 -5.18 5.35
N SER A 133 16.55 -4.89 6.56
CA SER A 133 15.19 -5.10 6.98
C SER A 133 14.26 -4.39 5.99
N VAL A 134 13.38 -5.16 5.36
CA VAL A 134 12.29 -4.59 4.57
C VAL A 134 11.46 -3.76 5.55
N ILE A 135 11.54 -2.44 5.45
CA ILE A 135 10.71 -1.56 6.26
C ILE A 135 9.32 -1.61 5.65
N VAL A 136 8.45 -2.41 6.22
CA VAL A 136 7.02 -2.47 5.87
C VAL A 136 6.20 -1.73 6.92
N LYS A 137 5.01 -1.27 6.55
CA LYS A 137 4.06 -0.65 7.48
C LYS A 137 3.14 -1.74 8.04
N PRO A 138 3.26 -2.11 9.34
CA PRO A 138 2.37 -3.09 9.95
C PRO A 138 0.89 -2.72 9.73
N GLY A 139 0.08 -3.71 9.40
CA GLY A 139 -1.33 -3.56 9.10
C GLY A 139 -1.65 -3.12 7.67
N TYR A 140 -0.73 -2.46 6.95
CA TYR A 140 -0.93 -2.01 5.56
C TYR A 140 -0.19 -2.86 4.52
N ALA A 141 0.83 -3.58 4.93
CA ALA A 141 1.63 -4.42 4.05
C ALA A 141 1.13 -5.88 4.08
N PRO A 142 0.87 -6.51 2.91
CA PRO A 142 0.49 -7.90 2.83
C PRO A 142 1.67 -8.85 3.02
N PRO A 143 1.44 -10.17 3.28
CA PRO A 143 2.50 -11.13 3.62
C PRO A 143 3.61 -11.26 2.58
N GLU A 144 3.29 -11.11 1.30
CA GLU A 144 4.27 -11.21 0.21
C GLU A 144 5.33 -10.10 0.26
N GLN A 145 5.05 -8.97 0.93
CA GLN A 145 6.04 -7.90 1.11
C GLN A 145 7.07 -8.21 2.20
N TYR A 146 6.75 -9.09 3.15
CA TYR A 146 7.68 -9.52 4.20
C TYR A 146 8.64 -10.62 3.72
N ARG A 147 8.28 -11.31 2.64
CA ARG A 147 9.04 -12.46 2.12
C ARG A 147 10.03 -11.99 1.06
N SER A 148 11.30 -12.39 1.19
CA SER A 148 12.38 -12.03 0.23
C SER A 148 12.11 -12.51 -1.22
N ARG A 149 11.25 -13.49 -1.41
CA ARG A 149 10.82 -14.06 -2.69
C ARG A 149 9.30 -14.02 -2.86
N GLY A 150 8.63 -13.11 -2.14
CA GLY A 150 7.18 -12.93 -2.28
C GLY A 150 6.86 -12.37 -3.67
N GLU A 151 5.93 -13.00 -4.37
CA GLU A 151 5.44 -12.50 -5.64
C GLU A 151 4.55 -11.29 -5.39
N GLN A 152 4.99 -10.12 -5.85
CA GLN A 152 4.27 -8.87 -5.72
C GLN A 152 3.64 -8.47 -7.05
N GLY A 153 2.41 -7.97 -6.98
CA GLY A 153 1.64 -7.55 -8.14
C GLY A 153 0.60 -6.49 -7.77
N PRO A 154 -0.33 -6.16 -8.68
CA PRO A 154 -1.42 -5.21 -8.40
C PRO A 154 -2.19 -5.51 -7.11
N TRP A 155 -2.35 -6.78 -6.76
CA TRP A 155 -2.98 -7.26 -5.52
C TRP A 155 -2.25 -6.81 -4.25
N THR A 156 -0.96 -6.49 -4.34
CA THR A 156 -0.17 -5.95 -3.21
C THR A 156 -0.67 -4.55 -2.84
N ASP A 157 -0.88 -3.68 -3.81
CA ASP A 157 -1.42 -2.34 -3.59
C ASP A 157 -2.93 -2.37 -3.26
N VAL A 158 -3.67 -3.37 -3.78
CA VAL A 158 -5.08 -3.62 -3.40
C VAL A 158 -5.19 -3.85 -1.89
N TYR A 159 -4.30 -4.65 -1.30
CA TYR A 159 -4.29 -4.86 0.15
C TYR A 159 -4.07 -3.54 0.91
N GLY A 160 -3.12 -2.71 0.48
CA GLY A 160 -2.88 -1.40 1.09
C GLY A 160 -4.09 -0.46 0.99
N CYS A 161 -4.80 -0.48 -0.15
CA CYS A 161 -6.06 0.27 -0.32
C CYS A 161 -7.16 -0.25 0.63
N GLY A 162 -7.33 -1.57 0.73
CA GLY A 162 -8.27 -2.20 1.66
C GLY A 162 -7.97 -1.84 3.11
N ALA A 163 -6.70 -1.89 3.52
CA ALA A 163 -6.26 -1.53 4.87
C ALA A 163 -6.49 -0.03 5.17
N THR A 164 -6.26 0.82 4.18
CA THR A 164 -6.53 2.25 4.30
C THR A 164 -8.02 2.52 4.46
N LEU A 165 -8.88 1.94 3.60
CA LEU A 165 -10.33 2.03 3.72
C LEU A 165 -10.83 1.50 5.07
N TYR A 166 -10.33 0.34 5.50
CA TYR A 166 -10.66 -0.22 6.81
C TYR A 166 -10.33 0.78 7.92
N LYS A 167 -9.12 1.37 7.91
CA LYS A 167 -8.72 2.41 8.89
C LYS A 167 -9.62 3.63 8.85
N MET A 168 -9.96 4.13 7.66
CA MET A 168 -10.80 5.31 7.50
C MET A 168 -12.19 5.12 8.12
N ILE A 169 -12.78 3.94 7.91
CA ILE A 169 -14.17 3.64 8.29
C ILE A 169 -14.27 3.19 9.74
N THR A 170 -13.33 2.37 10.21
CA THR A 170 -13.38 1.79 11.56
C THR A 170 -12.66 2.62 12.62
N GLY A 171 -11.70 3.44 12.21
CA GLY A 171 -10.75 4.10 13.10
C GLY A 171 -9.64 3.17 13.63
N VAL A 172 -9.68 1.87 13.27
CA VAL A 172 -8.71 0.85 13.71
C VAL A 172 -7.81 0.44 12.55
N THR A 173 -6.51 0.30 12.79
CA THR A 173 -5.60 -0.29 11.80
C THR A 173 -5.74 -1.82 11.87
N PRO A 174 -5.85 -2.53 10.73
CA PRO A 174 -5.81 -4.00 10.74
C PRO A 174 -4.57 -4.54 11.47
N ASP A 175 -4.69 -5.71 12.08
CA ASP A 175 -3.54 -6.41 12.63
C ASP A 175 -2.52 -6.71 11.54
N ASP A 176 -1.25 -6.88 11.94
CA ASP A 176 -0.17 -7.21 11.00
C ASP A 176 -0.50 -8.47 10.19
N SER A 177 -0.27 -8.43 8.88
CA SER A 177 -0.62 -9.52 7.99
C SER A 177 0.09 -10.84 8.33
N MET A 178 1.31 -10.79 8.90
CA MET A 178 2.03 -11.97 9.34
C MET A 178 1.40 -12.61 10.58
N GLU A 179 0.85 -11.80 11.49
CA GLU A 179 0.07 -12.30 12.63
C GLU A 179 -1.24 -12.93 12.14
N ARG A 180 -1.92 -12.29 11.19
CA ARG A 180 -3.15 -12.80 10.57
C ARG A 180 -2.95 -14.10 9.79
N CYS A 181 -1.75 -14.37 9.25
CA CYS A 181 -1.41 -15.66 8.63
C CYS A 181 -1.57 -16.84 9.61
N SER A 182 -1.30 -16.62 10.89
CA SER A 182 -1.41 -17.65 11.93
C SER A 182 -2.84 -17.82 12.42
N LYS A 183 -3.53 -16.71 12.62
CA LYS A 183 -4.94 -16.64 13.03
C LYS A 183 -5.51 -15.33 12.52
N ASP A 184 -6.42 -15.40 11.58
CA ASP A 184 -7.07 -14.19 11.08
C ASP A 184 -8.05 -13.63 12.13
N THR A 185 -7.66 -12.48 12.69
CA THR A 185 -8.38 -11.76 13.72
C THR A 185 -9.12 -10.54 13.17
N LEU A 186 -9.12 -10.35 11.83
CA LEU A 186 -9.75 -9.21 11.20
C LEU A 186 -11.25 -9.17 11.51
N GLU A 187 -11.68 -8.14 12.19
CA GLU A 187 -13.09 -7.94 12.51
C GLU A 187 -13.84 -7.30 11.34
N LEU A 188 -15.15 -7.50 11.29
CA LEU A 188 -15.99 -6.89 10.27
C LEU A 188 -16.04 -5.37 10.45
N PRO A 189 -15.87 -4.57 9.38
CA PRO A 189 -16.07 -3.12 9.43
C PRO A 189 -17.39 -2.70 10.07
N SER A 190 -18.49 -3.44 9.84
CA SER A 190 -19.83 -3.18 10.43
C SER A 190 -19.86 -3.22 11.95
N LYS A 191 -18.90 -3.87 12.60
CA LYS A 191 -18.74 -3.82 14.06
C LYS A 191 -18.45 -2.40 14.56
N TYR A 192 -17.78 -1.59 13.73
CA TYR A 192 -17.35 -0.23 14.06
C TYR A 192 -18.18 0.84 13.38
N ALA A 193 -18.75 0.53 12.20
CA ALA A 193 -19.60 1.41 11.40
C ALA A 193 -20.86 0.64 11.00
N GLY A 194 -21.90 0.73 11.84
CA GLY A 194 -23.08 -0.14 11.73
C GLY A 194 -23.94 0.09 10.48
N ASP A 195 -23.73 1.18 9.75
CA ASP A 195 -24.47 1.59 8.56
C ASP A 195 -23.72 1.33 7.23
N ILE A 196 -22.55 0.69 7.29
CA ILE A 196 -21.78 0.35 6.09
C ILE A 196 -22.57 -0.59 5.19
N SER A 197 -22.56 -0.33 3.87
CA SER A 197 -23.21 -1.23 2.91
C SER A 197 -22.48 -2.58 2.84
N GLU A 198 -23.24 -3.65 2.62
CA GLU A 198 -22.70 -5.02 2.53
C GLU A 198 -21.64 -5.12 1.39
N ASN A 199 -21.85 -4.45 0.27
CA ASN A 199 -20.91 -4.48 -0.85
C ASN A 199 -19.58 -3.82 -0.49
N VAL A 200 -19.59 -2.66 0.16
CA VAL A 200 -18.36 -1.97 0.58
C VAL A 200 -17.63 -2.79 1.66
N GLU A 201 -18.36 -3.35 2.62
CA GLU A 201 -17.78 -4.25 3.62
C GLU A 201 -17.10 -5.45 2.96
N ASN A 202 -17.80 -6.14 2.05
CA ASN A 202 -17.25 -7.31 1.34
C ASN A 202 -16.05 -6.94 0.46
N ALA A 203 -16.08 -5.79 -0.24
CA ALA A 203 -14.96 -5.30 -1.03
C ALA A 203 -13.70 -5.08 -0.17
N ILE A 204 -13.85 -4.45 1.00
CA ILE A 204 -12.74 -4.24 1.94
C ILE A 204 -12.19 -5.59 2.42
N LEU A 205 -13.06 -6.53 2.78
CA LEU A 205 -12.65 -7.85 3.25
C LEU A 205 -11.98 -8.68 2.16
N ASN A 206 -12.46 -8.61 0.91
CA ASN A 206 -11.83 -9.25 -0.25
C ASN A 206 -10.43 -8.67 -0.50
N ALA A 207 -10.28 -7.33 -0.45
CA ALA A 207 -8.99 -6.67 -0.59
C ALA A 207 -7.99 -7.06 0.52
N LEU A 208 -8.48 -7.36 1.73
CA LEU A 208 -7.68 -7.73 2.89
C LEU A 208 -7.45 -9.23 3.06
N ASN A 209 -7.84 -10.07 2.08
CA ASN A 209 -7.51 -11.50 2.14
C ASN A 209 -5.99 -11.72 2.20
N ILE A 210 -5.58 -12.64 3.07
CA ILE A 210 -4.17 -12.98 3.26
C ILE A 210 -3.63 -13.74 2.05
N GLU A 211 -4.38 -14.72 1.57
CA GLU A 211 -4.02 -15.49 0.38
C GLU A 211 -4.27 -14.67 -0.89
N ILE A 212 -3.28 -14.63 -1.79
CA ILE A 212 -3.35 -13.84 -3.04
C ILE A 212 -4.50 -14.31 -3.93
N ASP A 213 -4.72 -15.62 -4.03
CA ASP A 213 -5.75 -16.21 -4.89
C ASP A 213 -7.18 -15.86 -4.45
N ASP A 214 -7.37 -15.53 -3.17
CA ASP A 214 -8.66 -15.15 -2.60
C ASP A 214 -8.84 -13.62 -2.57
N ARG A 215 -7.76 -12.87 -2.83
CA ARG A 215 -7.75 -11.40 -2.79
C ARG A 215 -8.26 -10.82 -4.09
N THR A 216 -8.93 -9.67 -4.03
CA THR A 216 -9.23 -8.84 -5.20
C THR A 216 -7.95 -8.62 -6.03
N PRO A 217 -7.93 -9.01 -7.33
CA PRO A 217 -6.68 -9.16 -8.08
C PRO A 217 -6.04 -7.82 -8.51
N ASP A 218 -6.85 -6.79 -8.72
CA ASP A 218 -6.39 -5.52 -9.30
C ASP A 218 -7.30 -4.35 -8.93
N MET A 219 -6.89 -3.15 -9.34
CA MET A 219 -7.59 -1.89 -9.06
C MET A 219 -8.92 -1.76 -9.80
N GLU A 220 -9.05 -2.37 -10.98
CA GLU A 220 -10.31 -2.33 -11.73
C GLU A 220 -11.39 -3.13 -11.01
N ARG A 221 -11.01 -4.30 -10.53
CA ARG A 221 -11.92 -5.15 -9.76
C ARG A 221 -12.27 -4.51 -8.41
N LEU A 222 -11.30 -3.89 -7.74
CA LEU A 222 -11.55 -3.19 -6.47
C LEU A 222 -12.52 -2.01 -6.66
N GLU A 223 -12.33 -1.20 -7.71
CA GLU A 223 -13.25 -0.10 -8.04
C GLU A 223 -14.67 -0.63 -8.28
N TYR A 224 -14.81 -1.70 -9.07
CA TYR A 224 -16.10 -2.32 -9.33
C TYR A 224 -16.76 -2.79 -8.01
N GLU A 225 -16.05 -3.52 -7.16
CA GLU A 225 -16.58 -4.05 -5.90
C GLU A 225 -17.03 -2.95 -4.93
N LEU A 226 -16.33 -1.80 -4.91
CA LEU A 226 -16.68 -0.65 -4.06
C LEU A 226 -17.87 0.16 -4.58
N THR A 227 -18.14 0.15 -5.90
CA THR A 227 -19.12 1.04 -6.53
C THR A 227 -20.36 0.32 -7.06
N THR A 228 -20.33 -1.01 -7.18
CA THR A 228 -21.47 -1.79 -7.66
C THR A 228 -22.61 -1.83 -6.64
N THR A 229 -23.84 -1.91 -7.15
CA THR A 229 -25.02 -2.23 -6.35
C THR A 229 -25.34 -3.73 -6.33
N ASP A 230 -24.64 -4.51 -7.15
CA ASP A 230 -24.78 -5.96 -7.18
C ASP A 230 -24.14 -6.58 -5.93
N VAL A 231 -24.68 -7.71 -5.48
CA VAL A 231 -24.13 -8.40 -4.30
C VAL A 231 -22.75 -8.96 -4.62
N VAL A 232 -21.73 -8.39 -4.01
CA VAL A 232 -20.34 -8.89 -4.06
C VAL A 232 -20.16 -9.87 -2.92
N HIS A 233 -19.97 -11.15 -3.23
CA HIS A 233 -19.75 -12.17 -2.21
C HIS A 233 -18.32 -12.13 -1.67
N LYS A 234 -18.18 -12.44 -0.37
CA LYS A 234 -16.86 -12.64 0.25
C LYS A 234 -16.15 -13.83 -0.37
N ASN A 235 -14.92 -13.62 -0.83
CA ASN A 235 -14.01 -14.70 -1.19
C ASN A 235 -13.39 -15.34 0.08
N ARG A 236 -14.20 -15.67 1.10
CA ARG A 236 -13.72 -16.40 2.25
C ARG A 236 -13.77 -17.89 1.95
N VAL A 237 -12.61 -18.48 1.71
CA VAL A 237 -12.48 -19.92 1.91
C VAL A 237 -12.59 -20.17 3.41
N THR A 238 -13.71 -20.78 3.82
CA THR A 238 -13.78 -21.38 5.15
C THR A 238 -12.51 -22.22 5.33
N SER A 239 -11.75 -21.95 6.37
CA SER A 239 -10.58 -22.74 6.72
C SER A 239 -10.99 -24.22 6.82
N LYS A 240 -10.87 -24.93 5.71
CA LYS A 240 -10.83 -26.38 5.77
C LYS A 240 -9.59 -26.70 6.57
N SER A 241 -9.80 -27.24 7.77
CA SER A 241 -8.77 -27.89 8.56
C SER A 241 -7.90 -28.70 7.60
N ARG A 242 -6.68 -28.25 7.33
CA ARG A 242 -5.68 -29.08 6.68
C ARG A 242 -5.38 -30.19 7.67
N ASP A 243 -6.00 -31.35 7.45
CA ASP A 243 -5.55 -32.59 8.05
C ASP A 243 -4.05 -32.71 7.74
N LEU A 244 -3.25 -32.45 8.76
CA LEU A 244 -1.81 -32.75 8.73
C LEU A 244 -1.70 -34.26 8.61
N GLY A 245 -1.63 -34.73 7.35
CA GLY A 245 -1.39 -36.12 7.04
C GLY A 245 -0.21 -36.61 7.86
N ARG A 246 -0.48 -37.59 8.76
CA ARG A 246 0.53 -38.38 9.46
C ARG A 246 1.53 -38.91 8.44
N TRP A 247 2.80 -38.56 8.63
CA TRP A 247 3.89 -39.26 7.97
C TRP A 247 3.89 -40.72 8.45
N PRO A 248 3.95 -41.71 7.56
CA PRO A 248 4.13 -43.11 7.97
C PRO A 248 5.56 -43.28 8.53
N THR A 249 5.65 -43.95 9.65
CA THR A 249 6.86 -44.37 10.35
C THR A 249 7.74 -45.27 9.50
#